data_4a7ba1fb2b09051df2e4938a7ad1fa27
#
_entry.id   4a7ba1fb2b09051df2e4938a7ad1fa27
#
_cell.length_a   1.000
_cell.length_b   1.000
_cell.length_c   1.000
_cell.angle_alpha   90.00
_cell.angle_beta   90.00
_cell.angle_gamma   90.00
#
_symmetry.space_group_name_H-M   'P 1'
#
loop_
_entity.id
_entity.type
_entity.pdbx_description
1 polymer ?
#
loop_
_entity_poly.entity_id
_entity_poly.type
_entity_poly.pdbx_seq_one_letter_code
_entity_poly.pdbx_strand_id
1 'polypeptide(L)'
;MKNFIDIKDFTAEEITELLNSAIENKNKNAISEKLLSGKNLILFFEKNSTRTRLSFDLAVKQLGGSSIILNGSDIHLSSGKESLSDTIKTFSLYSDGVV
;
A
#
# COMPACT_ATOMS: atom_id res chain seq x y z
N MET A 1 -0.74 14.29 -3.44
CA MET A 1 -1.51 13.05 -3.67
C MET A 1 -2.46 12.80 -2.51
N LYS A 2 -3.66 12.36 -2.80
CA LYS A 2 -4.68 12.07 -1.80
C LYS A 2 -4.47 10.67 -1.21
N ASN A 3 -4.58 10.56 0.11
CA ASN A 3 -4.54 9.25 0.77
C ASN A 3 -5.79 8.44 0.42
N PHE A 4 -5.64 7.17 0.19
CA PHE A 4 -6.75 6.26 -0.06
C PHE A 4 -7.09 5.54 1.26
N ILE A 5 -8.04 6.07 2.00
CA ILE A 5 -8.49 5.50 3.27
C ILE A 5 -9.80 4.75 3.08
N ASP A 6 -10.75 5.35 2.36
CA ASP A 6 -12.07 4.77 2.13
C ASP A 6 -12.59 5.22 0.77
N ILE A 7 -13.37 4.38 0.14
CA ILE A 7 -13.99 4.68 -1.16
C ILE A 7 -14.86 5.94 -1.08
N LYS A 8 -15.54 6.16 0.04
CA LYS A 8 -16.40 7.32 0.22
C LYS A 8 -15.65 8.66 0.18
N ASP A 9 -14.33 8.64 0.33
CA ASP A 9 -13.50 9.84 0.27
C ASP A 9 -13.22 10.29 -1.16
N PHE A 10 -13.66 9.52 -2.14
CA PHE A 10 -13.44 9.77 -3.55
C PHE A 10 -14.76 10.02 -4.28
N THR A 11 -14.71 10.88 -5.30
CA THR A 11 -15.86 11.10 -6.17
C THR A 11 -16.02 9.89 -7.12
N ALA A 12 -17.23 9.77 -7.70
CA ALA A 12 -17.47 8.73 -8.71
C ALA A 12 -16.50 8.87 -9.89
N GLU A 13 -16.17 10.10 -10.28
CA GLU A 13 -15.22 10.36 -11.37
C GLU A 13 -13.81 9.87 -11.02
N GLU A 14 -13.35 10.15 -9.80
CA GLU A 14 -12.03 9.69 -9.33
C GLU A 14 -11.95 8.16 -9.32
N ILE A 15 -12.99 7.49 -8.82
CA ILE A 15 -13.04 6.02 -8.81
C ILE A 15 -13.06 5.46 -10.23
N THR A 16 -13.83 6.08 -11.14
CA THR A 16 -13.88 5.66 -12.54
C THR A 16 -12.50 5.79 -13.20
N GLU A 17 -11.78 6.87 -12.95
CA GLU A 17 -10.43 7.06 -13.47
C GLU A 17 -9.46 5.99 -12.98
N LEU A 18 -9.53 5.65 -11.68
CA LEU A 18 -8.70 4.59 -11.11
C LEU A 18 -8.98 3.24 -11.76
N LEU A 19 -10.26 2.89 -11.94
CA LEU A 19 -10.67 1.63 -12.56
C LEU A 19 -10.23 1.56 -14.02
N ASN A 20 -10.40 2.64 -14.77
CA ASN A 20 -9.99 2.70 -16.17
C ASN A 20 -8.48 2.57 -16.31
N SER A 21 -7.73 3.21 -15.43
CA SER A 21 -6.26 3.09 -15.39
C SER A 21 -5.83 1.65 -15.12
N ALA A 22 -6.49 0.98 -14.17
CA ALA A 22 -6.20 -0.41 -13.84
C ALA A 22 -6.50 -1.35 -15.02
N ILE A 23 -7.62 -1.15 -15.70
CA ILE A 23 -8.01 -1.94 -16.88
C ILE A 23 -6.99 -1.75 -18.00
N GLU A 24 -6.60 -0.51 -18.24
CA GLU A 24 -5.62 -0.17 -19.27
C GLU A 24 -4.27 -0.85 -19.00
N ASN A 25 -3.78 -0.79 -17.76
CA ASN A 25 -2.54 -1.44 -17.37
C ASN A 25 -2.63 -2.97 -17.52
N LYS A 26 -3.76 -3.55 -17.18
CA LYS A 26 -3.99 -4.98 -17.33
C LYS A 26 -3.91 -5.40 -18.79
N ASN A 27 -4.52 -4.63 -19.69
CA ASN A 27 -4.55 -4.95 -21.11
C ASN A 27 -3.19 -4.81 -21.78
N LYS A 28 -2.31 -3.99 -21.26
CA LYS A 28 -0.95 -3.84 -21.77
C LYS A 28 0.00 -4.96 -21.39
N ASN A 29 -0.41 -5.85 -20.50
CA ASN A 29 0.38 -6.99 -19.97
C ASN A 29 1.72 -6.62 -19.33
N ALA A 30 2.08 -5.35 -19.29
CA ALA A 30 3.31 -4.90 -18.66
C ALA A 30 3.19 -3.45 -18.26
N ILE A 31 3.69 -3.15 -17.08
CA ILE A 31 3.81 -1.76 -16.63
C ILE A 31 5.21 -1.30 -17.05
N SER A 32 5.27 -0.43 -18.04
CA SER A 32 6.55 0.08 -18.54
C SER A 32 7.13 1.18 -17.65
N GLU A 33 6.28 1.90 -16.92
CA GLU A 33 6.71 2.98 -16.06
C GLU A 33 7.01 2.46 -14.66
N LYS A 34 8.17 2.81 -14.13
CA LYS A 34 8.58 2.43 -12.78
C LYS A 34 8.30 3.58 -11.83
N LEU A 35 7.02 3.83 -11.57
CA LEU A 35 6.54 4.97 -10.79
C LEU A 35 7.04 4.98 -9.34
N LEU A 36 7.37 3.81 -8.79
CA LEU A 36 7.86 3.68 -7.42
C LEU A 36 9.37 3.47 -7.35
N SER A 37 10.10 3.76 -8.41
CA SER A 37 11.55 3.62 -8.42
C SER A 37 12.19 4.43 -7.29
N GLY A 38 13.01 3.76 -6.48
CA GLY A 38 13.64 4.38 -5.33
C GLY A 38 12.74 4.60 -4.12
N LYS A 39 11.48 4.17 -4.19
CA LYS A 39 10.53 4.30 -3.09
C LYS A 39 10.44 3.04 -2.26
N ASN A 40 10.25 3.23 -0.96
CA ASN A 40 10.10 2.13 0.00
C ASN A 40 8.72 2.21 0.64
N LEU A 41 7.95 1.14 0.55
CA LEU A 41 6.62 1.07 1.13
C LEU A 41 6.58 0.07 2.27
N ILE A 42 5.83 0.40 3.32
CA ILE A 42 5.55 -0.52 4.40
C ILE A 42 4.15 -1.09 4.17
N LEU A 43 4.07 -2.41 4.10
CA LEU A 43 2.82 -3.14 3.96
C LEU A 43 2.50 -3.76 5.31
N PHE A 44 1.50 -3.23 5.98
CA PHE A 44 1.12 -3.67 7.32
C PHE A 44 -0.19 -4.44 7.30
N PHE A 45 -0.18 -5.64 7.87
CA PHE A 45 -1.36 -6.50 7.93
C PHE A 45 -1.59 -7.00 9.36
N GLU A 46 -2.78 -6.71 9.90
CA GLU A 46 -3.16 -7.20 11.23
C GLU A 46 -3.55 -8.65 11.22
N LYS A 47 -4.08 -9.14 10.10
CA LYS A 47 -4.54 -10.52 9.92
C LYS A 47 -3.79 -11.16 8.76
N ASN A 48 -3.75 -12.48 8.77
CA ASN A 48 -3.20 -13.23 7.64
C ASN A 48 -4.08 -13.01 6.41
N SER A 49 -3.53 -12.31 5.44
CA SER A 49 -4.17 -12.00 4.17
C SER A 49 -3.22 -12.33 3.04
N THR A 50 -3.05 -13.63 2.78
CA THR A 50 -2.05 -14.10 1.84
C THR A 50 -2.21 -13.48 0.45
N ARG A 51 -3.44 -13.47 -0.08
CA ARG A 51 -3.69 -12.93 -1.42
C ARG A 51 -3.47 -11.44 -1.50
N THR A 52 -4.01 -10.69 -0.54
CA THR A 52 -3.87 -9.24 -0.50
C THR A 52 -2.41 -8.85 -0.33
N ARG A 53 -1.71 -9.50 0.59
CA ARG A 53 -0.30 -9.25 0.85
C ARG A 53 0.54 -9.53 -0.40
N LEU A 54 0.29 -10.64 -1.07
CA LEU A 54 1.01 -11.02 -2.27
C LEU A 54 0.77 -10.03 -3.41
N SER A 55 -0.49 -9.61 -3.62
CA SER A 55 -0.83 -8.69 -4.70
C SER A 55 -0.21 -7.32 -4.51
N PHE A 56 -0.22 -6.79 -3.28
CA PHE A 56 0.43 -5.50 -3.00
C PHE A 56 1.94 -5.59 -3.14
N ASP A 57 2.54 -6.64 -2.62
CA ASP A 57 4.00 -6.82 -2.70
C ASP A 57 4.47 -6.91 -4.15
N LEU A 58 3.79 -7.69 -4.97
CA LEU A 58 4.11 -7.79 -6.39
C LEU A 58 3.87 -6.48 -7.13
N ALA A 59 2.79 -5.77 -6.81
CA ALA A 59 2.50 -4.48 -7.44
C ALA A 59 3.62 -3.47 -7.17
N VAL A 60 4.09 -3.38 -5.94
CA VAL A 60 5.21 -2.49 -5.57
C VAL A 60 6.46 -2.84 -6.38
N LYS A 61 6.79 -4.12 -6.47
CA LYS A 61 7.96 -4.58 -7.22
C LYS A 61 7.84 -4.32 -8.71
N GLN A 62 6.66 -4.55 -9.28
CA GLN A 62 6.42 -4.28 -10.69
C GLN A 62 6.54 -2.80 -11.02
N LEU A 63 6.25 -1.93 -10.07
CA LEU A 63 6.42 -0.48 -10.22
C LEU A 63 7.83 0.00 -9.88
N GLY A 64 8.75 -0.91 -9.60
CA GLY A 64 10.15 -0.59 -9.36
C GLY A 64 10.48 -0.23 -7.92
N GLY A 65 9.54 -0.38 -7.01
CA GLY A 65 9.72 -0.05 -5.60
C GLY A 65 10.21 -1.21 -4.76
N SER A 66 10.39 -0.92 -3.48
CA SER A 66 10.73 -1.91 -2.45
C SER A 66 9.64 -1.93 -1.39
N SER A 67 9.43 -3.07 -0.77
CA SER A 67 8.43 -3.23 0.27
C SER A 67 9.01 -3.91 1.51
N ILE A 68 8.47 -3.54 2.66
CA ILE A 68 8.72 -4.21 3.94
C ILE A 68 7.36 -4.67 4.43
N ILE A 69 7.21 -5.97 4.66
CA ILE A 69 5.95 -6.54 5.14
C ILE A 69 6.03 -6.72 6.64
N LEU A 70 5.08 -6.11 7.36
CA LEU A 70 4.97 -6.24 8.80
C LEU A 70 3.59 -6.78 9.17
N ASN A 71 3.56 -7.66 10.14
CA ASN A 71 2.32 -8.21 10.69
C ASN A 71 2.01 -7.55 12.03
N GLY A 72 0.76 -7.64 12.47
CA GLY A 72 0.37 -7.12 13.78
C GLY A 72 1.16 -7.73 14.94
N SER A 73 1.68 -8.96 14.77
CA SER A 73 2.53 -9.62 15.76
C SER A 73 3.94 -9.03 15.83
N ASP A 74 4.40 -8.33 14.79
CA ASP A 74 5.74 -7.73 14.75
C ASP A 74 5.81 -6.40 15.52
N ILE A 75 4.66 -5.85 15.88
CA ILE A 75 4.54 -4.63 16.64
C ILE A 75 3.64 -4.89 17.85
N HIS A 76 3.80 -4.10 18.90
CA HIS A 76 3.13 -4.34 20.19
C HIS A 76 1.79 -3.62 20.34
N LEU A 77 0.96 -3.61 19.30
CA LEU A 77 -0.36 -2.96 19.33
C LEU A 77 -1.28 -3.61 20.35
N SER A 78 -1.30 -4.95 20.37
CA SER A 78 -2.17 -5.70 21.28
C SER A 78 -1.72 -5.63 22.74
N SER A 79 -0.48 -5.27 23.01
CA SER A 79 0.04 -5.13 24.37
C SER A 79 -0.23 -3.75 24.96
N GLY A 80 -0.80 -2.84 24.21
CA GLY A 80 -1.09 -1.48 24.66
C GLY A 80 0.11 -0.58 24.81
N LYS A 81 1.30 -1.02 24.40
CA LYS A 81 2.53 -0.24 24.51
C LYS A 81 2.62 0.86 23.48
N GLU A 82 1.91 0.74 22.37
CA GLU A 82 1.95 1.69 21.29
C GLU A 82 0.58 1.76 20.63
N SER A 83 0.10 2.97 20.35
CA SER A 83 -1.16 3.13 19.63
C SER A 83 -0.94 2.90 18.14
N LEU A 84 -2.01 2.52 17.43
CA LEU A 84 -1.96 2.37 15.99
C LEU A 84 -1.55 3.69 15.31
N SER A 85 -2.08 4.81 15.79
CA SER A 85 -1.73 6.12 15.26
C SER A 85 -0.24 6.41 15.38
N ASP A 86 0.36 6.12 16.53
CA ASP A 86 1.80 6.33 16.75
C ASP A 86 2.64 5.40 15.89
N THR A 87 2.21 4.16 15.74
CA THR A 87 2.87 3.18 14.88
C THR A 87 2.90 3.66 13.41
N ILE A 88 1.76 4.11 12.89
CA ILE A 88 1.68 4.61 11.51
C ILE A 88 2.54 5.87 11.33
N LYS A 89 2.56 6.76 12.30
CA LYS A 89 3.44 7.92 12.27
C LYS A 89 4.91 7.53 12.21
N THR A 90 5.30 6.52 12.98
CA THR A 90 6.66 5.98 12.96
C THR A 90 6.99 5.41 11.58
N PHE A 91 6.09 4.61 11.00
CA PHE A 91 6.27 4.07 9.65
C PHE A 91 6.47 5.18 8.62
N SER A 92 5.73 6.27 8.76
CA SER A 92 5.80 7.40 7.82
C SER A 92 7.14 8.12 7.86
N LEU A 93 7.88 8.02 8.96
CA LEU A 93 9.23 8.60 9.06
C LEU A 93 10.27 7.79 8.30
N TYR A 94 10.05 6.48 8.15
CA TYR A 94 11.02 5.57 7.52
C TYR A 94 10.66 5.19 6.10
N SER A 95 9.46 5.48 5.66
CA SER A 95 8.97 5.00 4.37
C SER A 95 8.36 6.13 3.55
N ASP A 96 8.17 5.88 2.26
CA ASP A 96 7.51 6.80 1.34
C ASP A 96 5.99 6.61 1.35
N GLY A 97 5.52 5.47 1.84
CA GLY A 97 4.10 5.19 1.93
C GLY A 97 3.82 3.97 2.80
N VAL A 98 2.59 3.88 3.27
CA VAL A 98 2.11 2.78 4.14
C VAL A 98 0.78 2.26 3.59
N VAL A 99 0.66 0.93 3.53
CA VAL A 99 -0.57 0.23 3.15
C VAL A 99 -1.05 -0.63 4.31
#